data_9933460c7f3860b825a290d7acd45464
#
_entry.id   9933460c7f3860b825a290d7acd45464
#
_cell.length_a   1.000
_cell.length_b   1.000
_cell.length_c   1.000
_cell.angle_alpha   90.00
_cell.angle_beta   90.00
_cell.angle_gamma   90.00
#
_symmetry.space_group_name_H-M   'P 1'
#
loop_
_entity.id
_entity.type
_entity.pdbx_description
1 polymer ?
#
loop_
_entity_poly.entity_id
_entity_poly.type
_entity_poly.pdbx_seq_one_letter_code
_entity_poly.pdbx_strand_id
1 'polypeptide(L)'
;EQSGEVIRFEGIDRVVRMSADAPETCGYARTVGDAVTQLEHYNAYKILMSTPLANRIAQDEELGPLLCFNELELEVTEISPRECTKRAGISAVLDALGPDHGTVYGIGDASNDIALMEAVDVGIAMGNAPDFLKEKADYVTDSFDHDGVVTALEHFGLI
;
A
#
# COMPACT_ATOMS: atom_id res chain seq x y z
N GLU A 1 -21.90 -17.53 -9.47
CA GLU A 1 -20.72 -18.30 -9.93
C GLU A 1 -19.89 -17.41 -10.86
N GLN A 2 -18.93 -16.66 -10.31
CA GLN A 2 -17.90 -16.00 -11.10
C GLN A 2 -16.60 -16.75 -10.79
N SER A 3 -16.27 -17.66 -11.68
CA SER A 3 -15.02 -18.39 -11.71
C SER A 3 -13.87 -17.42 -11.95
N GLY A 4 -12.91 -17.36 -11.05
CA GLY A 4 -11.63 -16.74 -11.27
C GLY A 4 -11.28 -15.51 -10.43
N GLU A 5 -12.17 -14.96 -9.60
CA GLU A 5 -11.78 -13.86 -8.71
C GLU A 5 -10.96 -14.38 -7.53
N VAL A 6 -9.77 -13.81 -7.37
CA VAL A 6 -8.91 -14.05 -6.21
C VAL A 6 -8.96 -12.81 -5.33
N ILE A 7 -9.38 -12.98 -4.08
CA ILE A 7 -9.27 -11.94 -3.05
C ILE A 7 -8.09 -12.32 -2.16
N ARG A 8 -7.19 -11.37 -1.96
CA ARG A 8 -5.99 -11.55 -1.14
C ARG A 8 -6.04 -10.62 0.06
N PHE A 9 -5.98 -11.18 1.25
CA PHE A 9 -5.89 -10.48 2.51
C PHE A 9 -4.44 -10.51 3.00
N GLU A 10 -3.86 -9.34 3.24
CA GLU A 10 -2.48 -9.21 3.70
C GLU A 10 -2.44 -8.68 5.14
N GLY A 11 -1.63 -9.30 5.98
CA GLY A 11 -1.32 -8.88 7.33
C GLY A 11 0.18 -9.01 7.63
N ILE A 12 0.56 -8.79 8.90
CA ILE A 12 1.98 -8.74 9.30
C ILE A 12 2.70 -10.07 9.05
N ASP A 13 2.07 -11.20 9.39
CA ASP A 13 2.74 -12.51 9.48
C ASP A 13 2.23 -13.52 8.46
N ARG A 14 1.17 -13.21 7.73
CA ARG A 14 0.60 -14.12 6.73
C ARG A 14 -0.23 -13.43 5.66
N VAL A 15 -0.50 -14.18 4.61
CA VAL A 15 -1.43 -13.83 3.54
C VAL A 15 -2.50 -14.91 3.45
N VAL A 16 -3.77 -14.52 3.38
CA VAL A 16 -4.90 -15.42 3.09
C VAL A 16 -5.43 -15.09 1.70
N ARG A 17 -5.54 -16.11 0.84
CA ARG A 17 -6.12 -15.98 -0.50
C ARG A 17 -7.45 -16.69 -0.55
N MET A 18 -8.49 -16.02 -1.03
CA MET A 18 -9.80 -16.63 -1.26
C MET A 18 -9.98 -16.89 -2.75
N SER A 19 -10.21 -18.15 -3.13
CA SER A 19 -10.53 -18.55 -4.48
C SER A 19 -11.33 -19.84 -4.45
N ALA A 20 -12.35 -19.97 -5.30
CA ALA A 20 -13.18 -21.17 -5.39
C ALA A 20 -12.36 -22.44 -5.74
N ASP A 21 -11.27 -22.27 -6.49
CA ASP A 21 -10.38 -23.37 -6.93
C ASP A 21 -9.12 -23.52 -6.04
N ALA A 22 -9.11 -22.87 -4.86
CA ALA A 22 -7.95 -22.89 -3.98
C ALA A 22 -7.65 -24.29 -3.42
N PRO A 23 -6.37 -24.66 -3.25
CA PRO A 23 -5.99 -25.91 -2.58
C PRO A 23 -6.39 -25.85 -1.08
N GLU A 24 -6.62 -27.05 -0.49
CA GLU A 24 -6.87 -27.17 0.95
C GLU A 24 -5.58 -27.04 1.76
N THR A 25 -4.96 -25.87 1.74
CA THR A 25 -3.72 -25.61 2.47
C THR A 25 -3.83 -24.31 3.26
N CYS A 26 -3.04 -24.18 4.31
CA CYS A 26 -2.98 -22.95 5.10
C CYS A 26 -2.71 -21.73 4.21
N GLY A 27 -3.44 -20.65 4.44
CA GLY A 27 -3.36 -19.42 3.65
C GLY A 27 -4.30 -19.38 2.44
N TYR A 28 -5.20 -20.37 2.29
CA TYR A 28 -6.27 -20.35 1.29
C TYR A 28 -7.64 -20.57 1.93
N ALA A 29 -8.64 -19.92 1.38
CA ALA A 29 -10.05 -20.09 1.74
C ALA A 29 -10.86 -20.31 0.46
N ARG A 30 -11.80 -21.25 0.47
CA ARG A 30 -12.70 -21.53 -0.66
C ARG A 30 -14.02 -20.81 -0.56
N THR A 31 -14.43 -20.51 0.64
CA THR A 31 -15.68 -19.80 0.95
C THR A 31 -15.44 -18.59 1.82
N VAL A 32 -16.42 -17.69 1.86
CA VAL A 32 -16.39 -16.53 2.77
C VAL A 32 -16.32 -17.01 4.23
N GLY A 33 -17.02 -18.08 4.60
CA GLY A 33 -16.97 -18.65 5.96
C GLY A 33 -15.58 -19.13 6.34
N ASP A 34 -14.87 -19.81 5.42
CA ASP A 34 -13.48 -20.26 5.64
C ASP A 34 -12.54 -19.05 5.81
N ALA A 35 -12.72 -18.02 4.98
CA ALA A 35 -11.93 -16.78 5.08
C ALA A 35 -12.15 -16.09 6.43
N VAL A 36 -13.40 -15.93 6.85
CA VAL A 36 -13.75 -15.34 8.16
C VAL A 36 -13.10 -16.13 9.29
N THR A 37 -13.23 -17.47 9.30
CA THR A 37 -12.63 -18.32 10.33
C THR A 37 -11.10 -18.17 10.38
N GLN A 38 -10.44 -18.08 9.23
CA GLN A 38 -8.98 -17.88 9.18
C GLN A 38 -8.58 -16.45 9.62
N LEU A 39 -9.48 -15.46 9.44
CA LEU A 39 -9.25 -14.06 9.79
C LEU A 39 -9.69 -13.70 11.21
N GLU A 40 -10.45 -14.55 11.93
CA GLU A 40 -10.95 -14.27 13.29
C GLU A 40 -9.84 -13.89 14.30
N HIS A 41 -8.60 -14.37 14.08
CA HIS A 41 -7.44 -14.08 14.91
C HIS A 41 -6.33 -13.37 14.14
N TYR A 42 -6.69 -12.70 13.03
CA TYR A 42 -5.76 -12.16 12.08
C TYR A 42 -6.19 -10.77 11.61
N ASN A 43 -5.39 -9.77 11.90
CA ASN A 43 -5.63 -8.42 11.43
C ASN A 43 -5.11 -8.28 9.99
N ALA A 44 -6.01 -8.30 9.02
CA ALA A 44 -5.69 -7.91 7.66
C ALA A 44 -5.62 -6.38 7.59
N TYR A 45 -4.48 -5.86 7.15
CA TYR A 45 -4.28 -4.42 6.96
C TYR A 45 -4.57 -3.97 5.54
N LYS A 46 -4.58 -4.92 4.62
CA LYS A 46 -4.73 -4.68 3.20
C LYS A 46 -5.47 -5.83 2.53
N ILE A 47 -6.33 -5.49 1.59
CA ILE A 47 -7.04 -6.45 0.74
C ILE A 47 -6.75 -6.09 -0.72
N LEU A 48 -6.42 -7.08 -1.54
CA LEU A 48 -6.32 -6.91 -2.98
C LEU A 48 -7.42 -7.74 -3.65
N MET A 49 -8.09 -7.12 -4.61
CA MET A 49 -9.15 -7.78 -5.40
C MET A 49 -9.25 -7.16 -6.79
N SER A 50 -10.10 -7.72 -7.65
CA SER A 50 -10.37 -7.13 -8.96
C SER A 50 -11.01 -5.75 -8.82
N THR A 51 -10.65 -4.81 -9.70
CA THR A 51 -11.19 -3.46 -9.71
C THR A 51 -12.73 -3.42 -9.83
N PRO A 52 -13.40 -4.26 -10.66
CA PRO A 52 -14.85 -4.29 -10.69
C PRO A 52 -15.50 -4.65 -9.34
N LEU A 53 -14.90 -5.57 -8.57
CA LEU A 53 -15.40 -5.94 -7.26
C LEU A 53 -15.15 -4.82 -6.24
N ALA A 54 -13.97 -4.21 -6.26
CA ALA A 54 -13.62 -3.07 -5.42
C ALA A 54 -14.57 -1.88 -5.63
N ASN A 55 -14.93 -1.58 -6.88
CA ASN A 55 -15.87 -0.52 -7.22
C ASN A 55 -17.28 -0.78 -6.67
N ARG A 56 -17.71 -2.03 -6.57
CA ARG A 56 -18.98 -2.37 -5.91
C ARG A 56 -18.93 -2.08 -4.41
N ILE A 57 -17.81 -2.39 -3.75
CA ILE A 57 -17.62 -2.09 -2.32
C ILE A 57 -17.52 -0.58 -2.10
N ALA A 58 -16.87 0.15 -3.00
CA ALA A 58 -16.76 1.61 -2.91
C ALA A 58 -18.12 2.33 -2.97
N GLN A 59 -19.12 1.73 -3.63
CA GLN A 59 -20.47 2.23 -3.72
C GLN A 59 -21.37 1.84 -2.53
N ASP A 60 -20.89 0.99 -1.65
CA ASP A 60 -21.60 0.61 -0.43
C ASP A 60 -21.64 1.78 0.55
N GLU A 61 -22.84 2.11 1.06
CA GLU A 61 -23.08 3.29 1.90
C GLU A 61 -22.41 3.17 3.29
N GLU A 62 -22.19 1.97 3.78
CA GLU A 62 -21.57 1.71 5.09
C GLU A 62 -20.07 1.52 4.98
N LEU A 63 -19.59 0.72 4.02
CA LEU A 63 -18.19 0.34 3.88
C LEU A 63 -17.37 1.34 3.08
N GLY A 64 -17.93 1.88 1.99
CA GLY A 64 -17.18 2.78 1.10
C GLY A 64 -16.54 3.97 1.82
N PRO A 65 -17.24 4.68 2.73
CA PRO A 65 -16.67 5.79 3.47
C PRO A 65 -15.53 5.43 4.43
N LEU A 66 -15.46 4.17 4.86
CA LEU A 66 -14.44 3.68 5.82
C LEU A 66 -13.15 3.23 5.15
N LEU A 67 -13.16 3.08 3.82
CA LEU A 67 -12.07 2.44 3.06
C LEU A 67 -11.41 3.43 2.10
N CYS A 68 -10.16 3.13 1.80
CA CYS A 68 -9.37 3.74 0.74
C CYS A 68 -9.18 2.72 -0.38
N PHE A 69 -9.32 3.16 -1.63
CA PHE A 69 -9.24 2.31 -2.83
C PHE A 69 -8.13 2.86 -3.72
N ASN A 70 -7.06 2.07 -3.90
CA ASN A 70 -5.94 2.41 -4.77
C ASN A 70 -5.93 1.43 -5.94
N GLU A 71 -6.30 1.90 -7.12
CA GLU A 71 -6.21 1.10 -8.33
C GLU A 71 -4.74 0.93 -8.71
N LEU A 72 -4.35 -0.32 -8.92
CA LEU A 72 -3.03 -0.75 -9.35
C LEU A 72 -3.10 -1.17 -10.82
N GLU A 73 -1.97 -1.60 -11.37
CA GLU A 73 -1.94 -2.19 -12.70
C GLU A 73 -2.72 -3.51 -12.77
N LEU A 74 -3.07 -3.96 -13.98
CA LEU A 74 -3.76 -5.22 -14.27
C LEU A 74 -5.17 -5.35 -13.66
N GLU A 75 -5.91 -4.24 -13.55
CA GLU A 75 -7.28 -4.23 -13.00
C GLU A 75 -7.39 -4.78 -11.57
N VAL A 76 -6.36 -4.58 -10.78
CA VAL A 76 -6.32 -4.93 -9.36
C VAL A 76 -6.46 -3.66 -8.53
N THR A 77 -7.30 -3.70 -7.50
CA THR A 77 -7.43 -2.62 -6.52
C THR A 77 -6.99 -3.09 -5.14
N GLU A 78 -6.14 -2.30 -4.55
CA GLU A 78 -5.77 -2.39 -3.16
C GLU A 78 -6.77 -1.63 -2.30
N ILE A 79 -7.27 -2.28 -1.25
CA ILE A 79 -8.20 -1.69 -0.29
C ILE A 79 -7.55 -1.72 1.08
N SER A 80 -7.58 -0.58 1.76
CA SER A 80 -7.12 -0.42 3.14
C SER A 80 -8.11 0.44 3.94
N PRO A 81 -8.09 0.39 5.29
CA PRO A 81 -8.82 1.36 6.09
C PRO A 81 -8.42 2.79 5.71
N ARG A 82 -9.37 3.70 5.66
CA ARG A 82 -9.13 5.10 5.25
C ARG A 82 -8.06 5.79 6.07
N GLU A 83 -7.95 5.45 7.34
CA GLU A 83 -6.95 6.02 8.25
C GLU A 83 -5.57 5.39 8.14
N CYS A 84 -5.44 4.23 7.46
CA CYS A 84 -4.17 3.54 7.24
C CYS A 84 -3.46 4.08 5.98
N THR A 85 -2.99 5.32 6.06
CA THR A 85 -2.22 5.94 4.99
C THR A 85 -0.73 5.95 5.32
N LYS A 86 0.14 6.11 4.30
CA LYS A 86 1.59 6.31 4.54
C LYS A 86 1.85 7.50 5.45
N ARG A 87 1.11 8.60 5.29
CA ARG A 87 1.18 9.77 6.18
C ARG A 87 0.89 9.41 7.63
N ALA A 88 -0.20 8.69 7.91
CA ALA A 88 -0.56 8.30 9.27
C ALA A 88 0.51 7.38 9.90
N GLY A 89 1.05 6.45 9.12
CA GLY A 89 2.16 5.59 9.57
C GLY A 89 3.43 6.38 9.90
N ILE A 90 3.81 7.33 9.05
CA ILE A 90 4.96 8.22 9.29
C ILE A 90 4.74 9.04 10.55
N SER A 91 3.57 9.71 10.68
CA SER A 91 3.26 10.50 11.89
C SER A 91 3.37 9.67 13.15
N ALA A 92 2.82 8.45 13.16
CA ALA A 92 2.90 7.56 14.33
C ALA A 92 4.34 7.18 14.69
N VAL A 93 5.21 6.96 13.69
CA VAL A 93 6.63 6.67 13.92
C VAL A 93 7.35 7.90 14.46
N LEU A 94 7.13 9.09 13.87
CA LEU A 94 7.76 10.33 14.30
C LEU A 94 7.33 10.71 15.72
N ASP A 95 6.05 10.55 16.05
CA ASP A 95 5.53 10.77 17.41
C ASP A 95 6.21 9.83 18.43
N ALA A 96 6.47 8.60 18.04
CA ALA A 96 7.15 7.63 18.90
C ALA A 96 8.65 7.90 19.06
N LEU A 97 9.31 8.48 18.05
CA LEU A 97 10.72 8.89 18.09
C LEU A 97 10.91 10.18 18.89
N GLY A 98 9.89 11.03 18.95
CA GLY A 98 9.95 12.34 19.59
C GLY A 98 10.57 13.44 18.70
N PRO A 99 10.69 14.65 19.21
CA PRO A 99 11.02 15.84 18.40
C PRO A 99 12.47 15.88 17.89
N ASP A 100 13.36 15.04 18.40
CA ASP A 100 14.79 15.05 18.07
C ASP A 100 15.17 14.03 16.99
N HIS A 101 14.22 13.59 16.17
CA HIS A 101 14.46 12.57 15.13
C HIS A 101 15.32 13.01 13.94
N GLY A 102 15.61 14.31 13.81
CA GLY A 102 16.36 14.85 12.67
C GLY A 102 15.53 14.96 11.40
N THR A 103 16.20 15.17 10.25
CA THR A 103 15.55 15.33 8.95
C THR A 103 14.96 14.02 8.46
N VAL A 104 13.71 14.05 8.02
CA VAL A 104 12.98 12.88 7.50
C VAL A 104 13.00 12.90 5.98
N TYR A 105 13.56 11.86 5.40
CA TYR A 105 13.61 11.66 3.94
C TYR A 105 12.59 10.59 3.52
N GLY A 106 11.86 10.84 2.45
CA GLY A 106 10.93 9.88 1.86
C GLY A 106 11.24 9.62 0.39
N ILE A 107 11.38 8.35 0.01
CA ILE A 107 11.63 7.97 -1.39
C ILE A 107 10.38 7.22 -1.90
N GLY A 108 9.88 7.60 -3.08
CA GLY A 108 8.69 6.99 -3.67
C GLY A 108 8.72 6.94 -5.19
N ASP A 109 7.88 6.07 -5.77
CA ASP A 109 7.83 5.87 -7.22
C ASP A 109 6.41 5.72 -7.79
N ALA A 110 5.38 5.71 -6.95
CA ALA A 110 4.00 5.44 -7.37
C ALA A 110 2.99 6.47 -6.85
N SER A 111 1.76 6.41 -7.34
CA SER A 111 0.69 7.36 -6.98
C SER A 111 0.36 7.39 -5.48
N ASN A 112 0.49 6.26 -4.80
CA ASN A 112 0.27 6.15 -3.36
C ASN A 112 1.37 6.81 -2.51
N ASP A 113 2.46 7.31 -3.13
CA ASP A 113 3.56 8.01 -2.49
C ASP A 113 3.37 9.53 -2.42
N ILE A 114 2.30 10.07 -3.00
CA ILE A 114 1.96 11.50 -2.82
C ILE A 114 1.84 11.85 -1.34
N ALA A 115 1.14 11.01 -0.57
CA ALA A 115 0.98 11.20 0.87
C ALA A 115 2.30 11.07 1.65
N LEU A 116 3.27 10.30 1.13
CA LEU A 116 4.63 10.23 1.65
C LEU A 116 5.36 11.55 1.42
N MET A 117 5.38 12.07 0.17
CA MET A 117 6.03 13.34 -0.16
C MET A 117 5.53 14.50 0.72
N GLU A 118 4.23 14.51 1.03
CA GLU A 118 3.61 15.54 1.87
C GLU A 118 3.85 15.35 3.38
N ALA A 119 4.40 14.22 3.81
CA ALA A 119 4.56 13.86 5.23
C ALA A 119 6.01 13.92 5.72
N VAL A 120 6.97 14.14 4.84
CA VAL A 120 8.41 14.15 5.12
C VAL A 120 8.99 15.54 4.93
N ASP A 121 10.22 15.77 5.45
CA ASP A 121 10.94 17.05 5.26
C ASP A 121 11.55 17.16 3.87
N VAL A 122 11.98 16.01 3.28
CA VAL A 122 12.57 15.93 1.95
C VAL A 122 11.95 14.77 1.20
N GLY A 123 11.12 15.08 0.22
CA GLY A 123 10.50 14.10 -0.68
C GLY A 123 11.35 13.83 -1.91
N ILE A 124 11.62 12.56 -2.20
CA ILE A 124 12.47 12.12 -3.30
C ILE A 124 11.66 11.21 -4.23
N ALA A 125 11.50 11.60 -5.48
CA ALA A 125 10.87 10.76 -6.49
C ALA A 125 11.93 9.96 -7.24
N MET A 126 11.65 8.67 -7.45
CA MET A 126 12.46 7.81 -8.30
C MET A 126 12.37 8.25 -9.77
N GLY A 127 13.43 8.02 -10.56
CA GLY A 127 13.48 8.38 -11.98
C GLY A 127 12.39 7.72 -12.84
N ASN A 128 11.93 6.53 -12.44
CA ASN A 128 10.80 5.81 -13.06
C ASN A 128 9.42 6.26 -12.54
N ALA A 129 9.35 7.18 -11.57
CA ALA A 129 8.08 7.69 -11.05
C ALA A 129 7.30 8.48 -12.13
N PRO A 130 5.96 8.52 -12.06
CA PRO A 130 5.15 9.35 -12.95
C PRO A 130 5.40 10.85 -12.70
N ASP A 131 5.19 11.67 -13.75
CA ASP A 131 5.51 13.09 -13.74
C ASP A 131 4.81 13.86 -12.61
N PHE A 132 3.56 13.53 -12.31
CA PHE A 132 2.81 14.18 -11.23
C PHE A 132 3.43 13.96 -9.83
N LEU A 133 4.16 12.85 -9.61
CA LEU A 133 4.89 12.60 -8.36
C LEU A 133 6.22 13.36 -8.36
N LYS A 134 6.93 13.37 -9.50
CA LYS A 134 8.16 14.15 -9.66
C LYS A 134 7.96 15.65 -9.43
N GLU A 135 6.82 16.20 -9.87
CA GLU A 135 6.46 17.60 -9.66
C GLU A 135 6.23 17.95 -8.18
N LYS A 136 5.93 16.96 -7.32
CA LYS A 136 5.71 17.15 -5.88
C LYS A 136 6.94 16.86 -5.03
N ALA A 137 7.96 16.25 -5.61
CA ALA A 137 9.18 15.89 -4.91
C ALA A 137 10.16 17.07 -4.87
N ASP A 138 10.96 17.15 -3.80
CA ASP A 138 12.05 18.11 -3.68
C ASP A 138 13.25 17.73 -4.54
N TYR A 139 13.42 16.43 -4.80
CA TYR A 139 14.49 15.89 -5.62
C TYR A 139 14.00 14.71 -6.45
N VAL A 140 14.51 14.59 -7.69
CA VAL A 140 14.27 13.43 -8.55
C VAL A 140 15.61 12.70 -8.72
N THR A 141 15.65 11.46 -8.25
CA THR A 141 16.84 10.60 -8.37
C THR A 141 16.77 9.74 -9.64
N ASP A 142 17.76 8.85 -9.81
CA ASP A 142 17.76 7.87 -10.89
C ASP A 142 16.65 6.82 -10.75
N SER A 143 16.40 6.04 -11.78
CA SER A 143 15.42 4.96 -11.78
C SER A 143 15.89 3.76 -10.94
N PHE A 144 14.98 2.84 -10.62
CA PHE A 144 15.29 1.67 -9.80
C PHE A 144 16.35 0.74 -10.45
N ASP A 145 16.43 0.69 -11.78
CA ASP A 145 17.40 -0.07 -12.56
C ASP A 145 18.76 0.62 -12.71
N HIS A 146 18.90 1.85 -12.19
CA HIS A 146 20.13 2.64 -12.14
C HIS A 146 20.49 3.06 -10.71
N ASP A 147 20.22 2.20 -9.75
CA ASP A 147 20.57 2.39 -8.34
C ASP A 147 20.04 3.71 -7.72
N GLY A 148 18.87 4.19 -8.16
CA GLY A 148 18.33 5.49 -7.78
C GLY A 148 18.22 5.74 -6.27
N VAL A 149 17.97 4.70 -5.45
CA VAL A 149 18.00 4.84 -3.99
C VAL A 149 19.42 5.18 -3.49
N VAL A 150 20.44 4.52 -4.02
CA VAL A 150 21.84 4.76 -3.65
C VAL A 150 22.23 6.18 -4.06
N THR A 151 21.94 6.56 -5.31
CA THR A 151 22.19 7.93 -5.81
C THR A 151 21.54 9.00 -4.92
N ALA A 152 20.29 8.77 -4.46
CA ALA A 152 19.64 9.70 -3.55
C ALA A 152 20.36 9.81 -2.20
N LEU A 153 20.73 8.67 -1.60
CA LEU A 153 21.43 8.65 -0.31
C LEU A 153 22.79 9.33 -0.39
N GLU A 154 23.55 9.11 -1.48
CA GLU A 154 24.82 9.79 -1.73
C GLU A 154 24.64 11.31 -1.94
N HIS A 155 23.61 11.71 -2.71
CA HIS A 155 23.30 13.13 -2.96
C HIS A 155 23.08 13.92 -1.67
N PHE A 156 22.39 13.31 -0.69
CA PHE A 156 22.12 13.95 0.60
C PHE A 156 23.19 13.66 1.66
N GLY A 157 24.26 12.94 1.34
CA GLY A 157 25.36 12.62 2.25
C GLY A 157 24.96 11.70 3.39
N LEU A 158 24.00 10.79 3.14
CA LEU A 158 23.52 9.81 4.12
C LEU A 158 24.36 8.53 4.11
N ILE A 159 25.10 8.31 3.04
CA ILE A 159 26.12 7.26 2.87
C ILE A 159 27.34 7.83 2.15
#